data_1d370c166bdea9d5b4221c1a9941c696
#
_entry.id   1d370c166bdea9d5b4221c1a9941c696
#
_cell.length_a   1.000
_cell.length_b   1.000
_cell.length_c   1.000
_cell.angle_alpha   90.00
_cell.angle_beta   90.00
_cell.angle_gamma   90.00
#
_symmetry.space_group_name_H-M   'P 1'
#
loop_
_entity.id
_entity.type
_entity.pdbx_description
1 polymer ?
#
loop_
_entity_poly.entity_id
_entity_poly.type
_entity_poly.pdbx_seq_one_letter_code
_entity_poly.pdbx_strand_id
1 'polypeptide(L)'
;HSTSRRQRQMCIRDRFTERMKQLDVAVGLDGTEQIEVKKKDLQALDLIVAKKDILRVKKDLLLPGGMPNIFALLWKSCQIREMTFRVLDGKLQATGELSLFFFYEEESETKKAVWYETTVPVSVAIECQGVREGMLEQIGCSIGHLEIEAKADEDGEERVILLDLVLDLDIRIYEETNLSMIEDLYGVAKQADVVRGKGQYR
;
A
#
# COMPACT_ATOMS: atom_id res chain seq x y z
N HIS A 1 26.39 19.59 -38.02
CA HIS A 1 25.53 18.40 -37.83
C HIS A 1 25.66 17.93 -36.39
N SER A 2 24.74 18.37 -35.56
CA SER A 2 24.60 17.93 -34.16
C SER A 2 23.54 16.85 -34.11
N THR A 3 23.95 15.61 -33.96
CA THR A 3 23.05 14.49 -33.72
C THR A 3 22.74 14.42 -32.23
N SER A 4 21.61 15.01 -31.86
CA SER A 4 21.01 14.84 -30.54
C SER A 4 20.61 13.37 -30.35
N ARG A 5 21.39 12.62 -29.58
CA ARG A 5 20.97 11.31 -29.07
C ARG A 5 19.85 11.51 -28.05
N ARG A 6 18.62 11.38 -28.51
CA ARG A 6 17.49 11.15 -27.60
C ARG A 6 17.69 9.82 -26.91
N GLN A 7 18.11 9.87 -25.66
CA GLN A 7 18.07 8.73 -24.77
C GLN A 7 16.60 8.34 -24.59
N ARG A 8 16.17 7.30 -25.29
CA ARG A 8 14.88 6.66 -25.02
C ARG A 8 15.00 5.98 -23.67
N GLN A 9 14.47 6.62 -22.66
CA GLN A 9 14.19 5.99 -21.38
C GLN A 9 13.10 4.95 -21.64
N MET A 10 13.49 3.69 -21.87
CA MET A 10 12.58 2.57 -21.87
C MET A 10 12.09 2.42 -20.41
N CYS A 11 10.90 2.94 -20.14
CA CYS A 11 10.14 2.49 -18.98
C CYS A 11 9.76 1.03 -19.25
N ILE A 12 10.57 0.11 -18.79
CA ILE A 12 10.19 -1.29 -18.67
C ILE A 12 9.13 -1.30 -17.55
N ARG A 13 7.87 -1.14 -17.94
CA ARG A 13 6.75 -1.56 -17.11
C ARG A 13 6.72 -3.07 -17.19
N ASP A 14 7.51 -3.72 -16.35
CA ASP A 14 7.33 -5.13 -16.10
C ASP A 14 5.95 -5.33 -15.50
N ARG A 15 4.99 -5.71 -16.33
CA ARG A 15 3.70 -6.18 -15.88
C ARG A 15 3.91 -7.58 -15.34
N PHE A 16 4.22 -7.68 -14.06
CA PHE A 16 4.05 -8.94 -13.35
C PHE A 16 2.55 -9.21 -13.27
N THR A 17 2.10 -10.20 -14.03
CA THR A 17 0.73 -10.70 -13.91
C THR A 17 0.74 -11.75 -12.82
N GLU A 18 0.30 -11.38 -11.63
CA GLU A 18 0.07 -12.33 -10.55
C GLU A 18 -1.03 -13.29 -10.98
N ARG A 19 -0.70 -14.56 -11.04
CA ARG A 19 -1.66 -15.62 -11.26
C ARG A 19 -1.79 -16.42 -9.98
N MET A 20 -2.91 -16.29 -9.30
CA MET A 20 -3.28 -17.25 -8.27
C MET A 20 -3.56 -18.60 -8.94
N LYS A 21 -2.82 -19.63 -8.56
CA LYS A 21 -3.10 -20.99 -8.96
C LYS A 21 -3.64 -21.74 -7.76
N GLN A 22 -4.77 -22.38 -7.96
CA GLN A 22 -5.29 -23.35 -7.01
C GLN A 22 -4.69 -24.71 -7.36
N LEU A 23 -4.00 -25.33 -6.41
CA LEU A 23 -3.46 -26.67 -6.54
C LEU A 23 -4.25 -27.63 -5.67
N ASP A 24 -4.56 -28.77 -6.25
CA ASP A 24 -5.05 -29.91 -5.48
C ASP A 24 -3.83 -30.71 -5.00
N VAL A 25 -3.58 -30.67 -3.70
CA VAL A 25 -2.47 -31.41 -3.08
C VAL A 25 -3.00 -32.66 -2.36
N ALA A 26 -2.24 -33.74 -2.41
CA ALA A 26 -2.58 -34.96 -1.68
C ALA A 26 -2.35 -34.69 -0.18
N VAL A 27 -3.43 -34.72 0.62
CA VAL A 27 -3.41 -34.45 2.07
C VAL A 27 -3.73 -35.67 2.91
N GLY A 28 -4.30 -36.73 2.31
CA GLY A 28 -4.69 -37.95 3.00
C GLY A 28 -4.82 -39.16 2.07
N LEU A 29 -5.00 -40.30 2.67
CA LEU A 29 -5.29 -41.57 2.02
C LEU A 29 -6.55 -42.16 2.63
N ASP A 30 -7.41 -42.72 1.79
CA ASP A 30 -8.55 -43.49 2.20
C ASP A 30 -8.24 -44.98 1.96
N GLY A 31 -8.25 -45.79 3.02
CA GLY A 31 -7.95 -47.21 2.95
C GLY A 31 -7.43 -47.78 4.28
N THR A 32 -7.64 -49.06 4.48
CA THR A 32 -7.35 -49.77 5.74
C THR A 32 -6.00 -50.49 5.78
N GLU A 33 -5.13 -50.32 4.78
CA GLU A 33 -3.88 -51.09 4.68
C GLU A 33 -2.64 -50.26 5.12
N GLN A 34 -1.60 -50.98 5.54
CA GLN A 34 -0.32 -50.40 5.98
C GLN A 34 0.41 -49.77 4.79
N ILE A 35 0.21 -48.49 4.62
CA ILE A 35 0.93 -47.65 3.64
C ILE A 35 1.85 -46.72 4.42
N GLU A 36 3.14 -46.75 4.12
CA GLU A 36 4.08 -45.75 4.62
C GLU A 36 3.98 -44.50 3.76
N VAL A 37 3.73 -43.40 4.46
CA VAL A 37 3.52 -42.10 3.83
C VAL A 37 4.68 -41.19 4.18
N LYS A 38 5.41 -40.74 3.17
CA LYS A 38 6.39 -39.67 3.33
C LYS A 38 5.69 -38.32 3.18
N LYS A 39 5.64 -37.55 4.28
CA LYS A 39 5.06 -36.20 4.30
C LYS A 39 6.13 -35.14 4.15
N LYS A 40 5.76 -34.05 3.48
CA LYS A 40 6.56 -32.83 3.38
C LYS A 40 5.72 -31.66 3.84
N ASP A 41 6.28 -30.89 4.78
CA ASP A 41 5.65 -29.66 5.24
C ASP A 41 6.10 -28.50 4.35
N LEU A 42 5.14 -27.75 3.86
CA LEU A 42 5.35 -26.54 3.06
C LEU A 42 4.73 -25.36 3.80
N GLN A 43 5.49 -24.28 3.86
CA GLN A 43 4.94 -22.99 4.25
C GLN A 43 4.25 -22.37 3.04
N ALA A 44 3.00 -21.99 3.20
CA ALA A 44 2.20 -21.31 2.19
C ALA A 44 1.62 -20.02 2.76
N LEU A 45 1.30 -19.09 1.87
CA LEU A 45 0.62 -17.84 2.20
C LEU A 45 -0.80 -17.91 1.66
N ASP A 46 -1.78 -17.87 2.55
CA ASP A 46 -3.18 -17.75 2.17
C ASP A 46 -3.57 -16.28 2.07
N LEU A 47 -4.13 -15.88 0.93
CA LEU A 47 -4.62 -14.53 0.72
C LEU A 47 -5.96 -14.34 1.44
N ILE A 48 -5.96 -13.58 2.52
CA ILE A 48 -7.14 -13.31 3.33
C ILE A 48 -7.91 -12.09 2.81
N VAL A 49 -7.18 -11.01 2.46
CA VAL A 49 -7.77 -9.78 1.94
C VAL A 49 -7.03 -9.34 0.69
N ALA A 50 -7.78 -9.03 -0.36
CA ALA A 50 -7.31 -8.31 -1.53
C ALA A 50 -8.35 -7.25 -1.91
N LYS A 51 -8.04 -5.99 -1.65
CA LYS A 51 -8.92 -4.87 -1.98
C LYS A 51 -8.15 -3.62 -2.37
N LYS A 52 -8.79 -2.78 -3.17
CA LYS A 52 -8.36 -1.39 -3.36
C LYS A 52 -9.20 -0.51 -2.44
N ASP A 53 -8.56 0.46 -1.84
CA ASP A 53 -9.20 1.42 -0.93
C ASP A 53 -8.60 2.80 -1.13
N ILE A 54 -9.21 3.82 -0.56
CA ILE A 54 -8.71 5.18 -0.58
C ILE A 54 -8.60 5.73 0.83
N LEU A 55 -7.53 6.51 1.06
CA LEU A 55 -7.37 7.26 2.29
C LEU A 55 -7.39 8.75 1.94
N ARG A 56 -8.35 9.48 2.50
CA ARG A 56 -8.47 10.92 2.28
C ARG A 56 -7.91 11.69 3.46
N VAL A 57 -7.00 12.62 3.16
CA VAL A 57 -6.39 13.52 4.13
C VAL A 57 -6.82 14.94 3.81
N LYS A 58 -7.61 15.55 4.70
CA LYS A 58 -7.96 16.97 4.63
C LYS A 58 -7.34 17.70 5.81
N LYS A 59 -6.63 18.77 5.56
CA LYS A 59 -5.99 19.59 6.57
C LYS A 59 -5.99 21.05 6.16
N ASP A 60 -6.24 21.89 7.16
CA ASP A 60 -6.03 23.33 7.07
C ASP A 60 -4.73 23.64 7.81
N LEU A 61 -3.78 24.22 7.10
CA LEU A 61 -2.45 24.52 7.61
C LEU A 61 -2.28 26.03 7.64
N LEU A 62 -2.08 26.59 8.82
CA LEU A 62 -1.79 28.01 8.97
C LEU A 62 -0.30 28.25 8.75
N LEU A 63 0.04 29.25 7.93
CA LEU A 63 1.42 29.70 7.78
C LEU A 63 1.95 30.24 9.13
N PRO A 64 3.21 29.92 9.47
CA PRO A 64 3.85 30.48 10.66
C PRO A 64 3.80 32.03 10.68
N GLY A 65 3.69 32.63 11.87
CA GLY A 65 3.53 34.08 12.02
C GLY A 65 4.66 34.94 11.45
N GLY A 66 5.84 34.36 11.14
CA GLY A 66 6.95 35.06 10.49
C GLY A 66 6.95 34.96 8.98
N MET A 67 6.00 34.26 8.37
CA MET A 67 5.88 34.13 6.92
C MET A 67 4.93 35.18 6.37
N PRO A 68 5.21 35.77 5.20
CA PRO A 68 4.32 36.75 4.56
C PRO A 68 3.05 36.06 4.02
N ASN A 69 1.98 36.88 3.87
CA ASN A 69 0.73 36.43 3.27
C ASN A 69 0.93 35.97 1.83
N ILE A 70 0.07 35.08 1.36
CA ILE A 70 0.13 34.51 0.03
C ILE A 70 -0.66 35.41 -0.92
N PHE A 71 0.01 35.91 -1.96
CA PHE A 71 -0.68 36.54 -3.08
C PHE A 71 -1.09 35.49 -4.13
N ALA A 72 -0.16 34.59 -4.51
CA ALA A 72 -0.43 33.53 -5.47
C ALA A 72 0.48 32.32 -5.23
N LEU A 73 -0.09 31.12 -5.27
CA LEU A 73 0.67 29.87 -5.25
C LEU A 73 1.27 29.63 -6.65
N LEU A 74 2.60 29.62 -6.75
CA LEU A 74 3.34 29.40 -8.00
C LEU A 74 3.62 27.93 -8.24
N TRP A 75 4.00 27.22 -7.18
CA TRP A 75 4.31 25.79 -7.23
C TRP A 75 3.88 25.11 -5.94
N LYS A 76 3.41 23.88 -6.06
CA LYS A 76 2.99 23.07 -4.94
C LYS A 76 3.34 21.61 -5.19
N SER A 77 3.83 20.92 -4.17
CA SER A 77 4.09 19.50 -4.23
C SER A 77 3.83 18.84 -2.89
N CYS A 78 3.45 17.57 -2.96
CA CYS A 78 3.29 16.70 -1.81
C CYS A 78 4.03 15.39 -2.06
N GLN A 79 4.76 14.91 -1.06
CA GLN A 79 5.47 13.64 -1.11
C GLN A 79 5.12 12.81 0.11
N ILE A 80 4.92 11.52 -0.11
CA ILE A 80 4.81 10.55 0.98
C ILE A 80 6.24 10.30 1.47
N ARG A 81 6.55 10.68 2.72
CA ARG A 81 7.88 10.44 3.30
C ARG A 81 7.99 9.07 3.89
N GLU A 82 7.19 8.82 4.90
CA GLU A 82 7.17 7.54 5.61
C GLU A 82 5.73 7.13 5.77
N MET A 83 5.40 5.95 5.27
CA MET A 83 4.09 5.35 5.47
C MET A 83 4.29 3.92 5.92
N THR A 84 3.84 3.64 7.12
CA THR A 84 3.87 2.31 7.72
C THR A 84 2.47 1.79 7.91
N PHE A 85 2.31 0.50 7.69
CA PHE A 85 1.05 -0.18 7.86
C PHE A 85 1.22 -1.28 8.90
N ARG A 86 0.24 -1.45 9.76
CA ARG A 86 0.22 -2.51 10.76
C ARG A 86 -1.13 -3.20 10.75
N VAL A 87 -1.11 -4.51 10.60
CA VAL A 87 -2.32 -5.33 10.72
C VAL A 87 -2.67 -5.49 12.19
N LEU A 88 -3.91 -5.16 12.52
CA LEU A 88 -4.52 -5.35 13.83
C LEU A 88 -5.83 -6.14 13.64
N ASP A 89 -6.42 -6.63 14.72
CA ASP A 89 -7.68 -7.37 14.65
C ASP A 89 -8.79 -6.55 13.98
N GLY A 90 -9.25 -7.02 12.82
CA GLY A 90 -10.32 -6.40 12.04
C GLY A 90 -9.96 -5.11 11.30
N LYS A 91 -8.71 -4.63 11.36
CA LYS A 91 -8.31 -3.36 10.75
C LYS A 91 -6.84 -3.30 10.34
N LEU A 92 -6.55 -2.39 9.42
CA LEU A 92 -5.20 -2.00 9.02
C LEU A 92 -4.96 -0.58 9.54
N GLN A 93 -3.97 -0.38 10.40
CA GLN A 93 -3.55 0.92 10.87
C GLN A 93 -2.49 1.48 9.92
N ALA A 94 -2.79 2.64 9.31
CA ALA A 94 -1.84 3.41 8.51
C ALA A 94 -1.31 4.59 9.33
N THR A 95 0.00 4.73 9.42
CA THR A 95 0.67 5.87 10.07
C THR A 95 1.82 6.35 9.21
N GLY A 96 2.03 7.66 9.15
CA GLY A 96 3.11 8.19 8.34
C GLY A 96 3.14 9.71 8.32
N GLU A 97 3.95 10.25 7.42
CA GLU A 97 4.12 11.69 7.23
C GLU A 97 4.09 12.05 5.75
N LEU A 98 3.46 13.18 5.47
CA LEU A 98 3.45 13.82 4.16
C LEU A 98 4.33 15.07 4.23
N SER A 99 5.28 15.23 3.31
CA SER A 99 6.03 16.47 3.15
C SER A 99 5.34 17.33 2.10
N LEU A 100 4.99 18.54 2.50
CA LEU A 100 4.39 19.54 1.64
C LEU A 100 5.39 20.66 1.37
N PHE A 101 5.53 21.03 0.10
CA PHE A 101 6.36 22.13 -0.34
C PHE A 101 5.51 23.11 -1.16
N PHE A 102 5.61 24.39 -0.81
CA PHE A 102 4.93 25.49 -1.50
C PHE A 102 5.95 26.54 -1.93
N PHE A 103 5.78 27.04 -3.14
CA PHE A 103 6.47 28.20 -3.65
C PHE A 103 5.42 29.22 -4.07
N TYR A 104 5.45 30.43 -3.51
CA TYR A 104 4.41 31.41 -3.68
C TYR A 104 4.95 32.84 -3.77
N GLU A 105 4.18 33.74 -4.38
CA GLU A 105 4.39 35.16 -4.30
C GLU A 105 3.81 35.71 -3.01
N GLU A 106 4.59 36.55 -2.31
CA GLU A 106 4.10 37.24 -1.12
C GLU A 106 3.16 38.40 -1.50
N GLU A 107 2.21 38.69 -0.61
CA GLU A 107 1.35 39.87 -0.71
C GLU A 107 2.13 41.12 -0.27
N SER A 108 2.89 41.70 -1.20
CA SER A 108 3.67 42.94 -1.01
C SER A 108 3.81 43.70 -2.33
N GLU A 109 4.24 44.95 -2.26
CA GLU A 109 4.53 45.73 -3.48
C GLU A 109 5.60 45.09 -4.36
N THR A 110 6.56 44.40 -3.76
CA THR A 110 7.69 43.78 -4.46
C THR A 110 7.39 42.39 -4.97
N LYS A 111 6.29 41.77 -4.51
CA LYS A 111 5.86 40.39 -4.90
C LYS A 111 7.01 39.37 -4.93
N LYS A 112 7.78 39.34 -3.87
CA LYS A 112 8.90 38.40 -3.79
C LYS A 112 8.41 36.97 -3.75
N ALA A 113 9.16 36.07 -4.37
CA ALA A 113 8.92 34.68 -4.32
C ALA A 113 9.47 34.08 -3.00
N VAL A 114 8.63 33.35 -2.29
CA VAL A 114 8.93 32.74 -0.99
C VAL A 114 8.58 31.26 -1.06
N TRP A 115 9.31 30.44 -0.32
CA TRP A 115 9.01 29.02 -0.21
C TRP A 115 8.77 28.63 1.25
N TYR A 116 7.95 27.60 1.41
CA TYR A 116 7.67 27.00 2.71
C TYR A 116 7.54 25.49 2.58
N GLU A 117 8.15 24.77 3.52
CA GLU A 117 8.05 23.32 3.62
C GLU A 117 7.52 22.96 5.01
N THR A 118 6.60 21.99 5.06
CA THR A 118 6.04 21.48 6.30
C THR A 118 5.73 19.99 6.17
N THR A 119 5.53 19.35 7.32
CA THR A 119 5.10 17.94 7.38
C THR A 119 3.70 17.83 7.98
N VAL A 120 2.92 16.91 7.42
CA VAL A 120 1.56 16.60 7.90
C VAL A 120 1.54 15.14 8.36
N PRO A 121 1.32 14.89 9.65
CA PRO A 121 1.18 13.53 10.16
C PRO A 121 -0.14 12.93 9.68
N VAL A 122 -0.09 11.65 9.32
CA VAL A 122 -1.25 10.83 8.94
C VAL A 122 -1.35 9.67 9.90
N SER A 123 -2.56 9.45 10.45
CA SER A 123 -2.86 8.29 11.28
C SER A 123 -4.32 7.91 11.08
N VAL A 124 -4.56 6.80 10.39
CA VAL A 124 -5.91 6.35 10.01
C VAL A 124 -6.02 4.84 10.15
N ALA A 125 -7.17 4.37 10.64
CA ALA A 125 -7.53 2.95 10.66
C ALA A 125 -8.47 2.64 9.50
N ILE A 126 -8.15 1.58 8.76
CA ILE A 126 -8.91 1.08 7.61
C ILE A 126 -9.53 -0.25 8.02
N GLU A 127 -10.85 -0.38 7.92
CA GLU A 127 -11.53 -1.62 8.25
C GLU A 127 -11.15 -2.74 7.27
N CYS A 128 -10.74 -3.88 7.81
CA CYS A 128 -10.37 -5.07 7.06
C CYS A 128 -10.95 -6.30 7.76
N GLN A 129 -12.12 -6.75 7.33
CA GLN A 129 -12.75 -7.92 7.92
C GLN A 129 -11.92 -9.19 7.70
N GLY A 130 -11.86 -10.04 8.73
CA GLY A 130 -11.17 -11.33 8.68
C GLY A 130 -9.67 -11.26 8.93
N VAL A 131 -9.08 -10.06 9.12
CA VAL A 131 -7.67 -9.94 9.45
C VAL A 131 -7.44 -10.03 10.97
N ARG A 132 -6.27 -10.55 11.34
CA ARG A 132 -5.80 -10.68 12.71
C ARG A 132 -4.38 -10.17 12.85
N GLU A 133 -4.02 -9.73 14.04
CA GLU A 133 -2.64 -9.33 14.32
C GLU A 133 -1.66 -10.46 14.01
N GLY A 134 -0.52 -10.13 13.42
CA GLY A 134 0.52 -11.08 13.01
C GLY A 134 0.39 -11.60 11.57
N MET A 135 -0.69 -11.27 10.86
CA MET A 135 -0.77 -11.51 9.41
C MET A 135 0.19 -10.60 8.66
N LEU A 136 0.65 -11.08 7.50
CA LEU A 136 1.58 -10.35 6.64
C LEU A 136 0.83 -9.40 5.72
N GLU A 137 1.28 -8.15 5.64
CA GLU A 137 0.72 -7.17 4.74
C GLU A 137 1.65 -6.86 3.56
N GLN A 138 1.03 -6.64 2.41
CA GLN A 138 1.64 -6.07 1.22
C GLN A 138 0.76 -4.91 0.75
N ILE A 139 1.22 -3.69 0.97
CA ILE A 139 0.43 -2.49 0.70
C ILE A 139 1.14 -1.63 -0.35
N GLY A 140 0.45 -1.40 -1.47
CA GLY A 140 0.79 -0.33 -2.41
C GLY A 140 0.12 0.97 -1.96
N CYS A 141 0.87 2.07 -1.89
CA CYS A 141 0.34 3.39 -1.55
C CYS A 141 0.87 4.42 -2.56
N SER A 142 -0.04 5.19 -3.16
CA SER A 142 0.31 6.25 -4.11
C SER A 142 -0.63 7.43 -4.01
N ILE A 143 -0.19 8.60 -4.47
CA ILE A 143 -1.03 9.79 -4.54
C ILE A 143 -1.95 9.64 -5.75
N GLY A 144 -3.27 9.55 -5.50
CA GLY A 144 -4.30 9.50 -6.52
C GLY A 144 -4.80 10.89 -6.90
N HIS A 145 -5.00 11.77 -5.92
CA HIS A 145 -5.40 13.16 -6.13
C HIS A 145 -4.74 14.09 -5.13
N LEU A 146 -4.37 15.28 -5.56
CA LEU A 146 -3.78 16.32 -4.72
C LEU A 146 -4.35 17.67 -5.10
N GLU A 147 -5.01 18.32 -4.16
CA GLU A 147 -5.44 19.71 -4.27
C GLU A 147 -4.87 20.51 -3.10
N ILE A 148 -4.27 21.63 -3.42
CA ILE A 148 -3.67 22.57 -2.46
C ILE A 148 -4.08 23.96 -2.89
N GLU A 149 -4.75 24.68 -1.99
CA GLU A 149 -5.25 26.04 -2.24
C GLU A 149 -4.89 26.96 -1.10
N ALA A 150 -4.69 28.24 -1.39
CA ALA A 150 -4.60 29.27 -0.39
C ALA A 150 -5.99 29.82 -0.09
N LYS A 151 -6.23 30.16 1.18
CA LYS A 151 -7.47 30.73 1.67
C LYS A 151 -7.20 31.76 2.74
N ALA A 152 -8.09 32.75 2.82
CA ALA A 152 -8.07 33.73 3.89
C ALA A 152 -8.35 33.07 5.25
N ASP A 153 -7.67 33.54 6.28
CA ASP A 153 -7.94 33.23 7.68
C ASP A 153 -9.13 34.05 8.23
N GLU A 154 -9.32 34.04 9.54
CA GLU A 154 -10.42 34.76 10.21
C GLU A 154 -10.26 36.30 10.11
N ASP A 155 -9.03 36.79 9.96
CA ASP A 155 -8.71 38.21 9.80
C ASP A 155 -8.79 38.68 8.34
N GLY A 156 -9.03 37.76 7.42
CA GLY A 156 -9.11 38.03 5.97
C GLY A 156 -7.77 38.03 5.26
N GLU A 157 -6.70 37.54 5.91
CA GLU A 157 -5.37 37.42 5.35
C GLU A 157 -5.18 36.02 4.70
N GLU A 158 -4.65 35.99 3.47
CA GLU A 158 -4.37 34.73 2.74
C GLU A 158 -3.20 33.97 3.37
N ARG A 159 -3.47 33.23 4.46
CA ARG A 159 -2.48 32.52 5.28
C ARG A 159 -2.80 31.06 5.53
N VAL A 160 -3.97 30.59 5.14
CA VAL A 160 -4.39 29.21 5.32
C VAL A 160 -4.14 28.41 4.04
N ILE A 161 -3.45 27.28 4.16
CA ILE A 161 -3.29 26.31 3.08
C ILE A 161 -4.27 25.17 3.31
N LEU A 162 -5.21 25.01 2.39
CA LEU A 162 -6.10 23.86 2.34
C LEU A 162 -5.41 22.72 1.62
N LEU A 163 -5.27 21.58 2.29
CA LEU A 163 -4.81 20.33 1.71
C LEU A 163 -6.00 19.39 1.55
N ASP A 164 -6.28 18.94 0.35
CA ASP A 164 -7.17 17.80 0.06
C ASP A 164 -6.38 16.76 -0.74
N LEU A 165 -6.02 15.66 -0.08
CA LEU A 165 -5.20 14.60 -0.65
C LEU A 165 -5.97 13.28 -0.60
N VAL A 166 -5.94 12.55 -1.70
CA VAL A 166 -6.41 11.17 -1.78
C VAL A 166 -5.22 10.26 -2.06
N LEU A 167 -5.01 9.31 -1.18
CA LEU A 167 -4.05 8.22 -1.38
C LEU A 167 -4.79 6.98 -1.85
N ASP A 168 -4.34 6.41 -2.97
CA ASP A 168 -4.80 5.12 -3.47
C ASP A 168 -4.04 4.00 -2.78
N LEU A 169 -4.75 3.03 -2.24
CA LEU A 169 -4.21 1.88 -1.53
C LEU A 169 -4.56 0.58 -2.29
N ASP A 170 -3.54 -0.25 -2.53
CA ASP A 170 -3.70 -1.65 -2.96
C ASP A 170 -3.33 -2.54 -1.78
N ILE A 171 -4.33 -3.10 -1.12
CA ILE A 171 -4.20 -3.81 0.16
C ILE A 171 -4.25 -5.30 -0.10
N ARG A 172 -3.21 -6.03 0.33
CA ARG A 172 -3.16 -7.49 0.34
C ARG A 172 -2.65 -7.95 1.69
N ILE A 173 -3.40 -8.84 2.31
CA ILE A 173 -3.06 -9.39 3.62
C ILE A 173 -3.11 -10.90 3.52
N TYR A 174 -2.05 -11.53 4.03
CA TYR A 174 -1.82 -12.96 3.94
C TYR A 174 -1.68 -13.57 5.34
N GLU A 175 -2.15 -14.81 5.47
CA GLU A 175 -1.91 -15.64 6.65
C GLU A 175 -0.89 -16.74 6.29
N GLU A 176 0.12 -16.92 7.14
CA GLU A 176 1.04 -18.05 7.01
C GLU A 176 0.34 -19.33 7.43
N THR A 177 0.33 -20.32 6.54
CA THR A 177 -0.21 -21.65 6.79
C THR A 177 0.83 -22.73 6.53
N ASN A 178 0.85 -23.74 7.38
CA ASN A 178 1.66 -24.93 7.18
C ASN A 178 0.82 -25.99 6.51
N LEU A 179 1.15 -26.34 5.27
CA LEU A 179 0.53 -27.42 4.52
C LEU A 179 1.39 -28.65 4.61
N SER A 180 0.85 -29.73 5.22
CA SER A 180 1.47 -31.04 5.17
C SER A 180 0.93 -31.80 3.97
N MET A 181 1.78 -32.02 2.98
CA MET A 181 1.43 -32.76 1.77
C MET A 181 2.14 -34.10 1.72
N ILE A 182 1.51 -35.09 1.05
CA ILE A 182 2.12 -36.38 0.80
C ILE A 182 3.11 -36.21 -0.37
N GLU A 183 4.39 -36.46 -0.10
CA GLU A 183 5.47 -36.43 -1.09
C GLU A 183 5.60 -37.76 -1.81
N ASP A 184 5.50 -38.86 -1.05
CA ASP A 184 5.66 -40.19 -1.61
C ASP A 184 4.88 -41.23 -0.81
N LEU A 185 4.53 -42.33 -1.45
CA LEU A 185 3.75 -43.44 -0.91
C LEU A 185 4.46 -44.73 -1.18
N TYR A 186 4.70 -45.50 -0.10
CA TYR A 186 5.24 -46.86 -0.17
C TYR A 186 4.22 -47.84 0.38
N GLY A 187 3.66 -48.66 -0.47
CA GLY A 187 2.70 -49.66 -0.07
C GLY A 187 2.85 -50.96 -0.85
N VAL A 188 2.53 -52.08 -0.21
CA VAL A 188 2.57 -53.43 -0.82
C VAL A 188 1.26 -53.75 -1.54
N ALA A 189 0.22 -52.93 -1.35
CA ALA A 189 -1.13 -53.17 -1.87
C ALA A 189 -1.42 -52.35 -3.13
N LYS A 190 -2.29 -52.87 -3.98
CA LYS A 190 -2.49 -52.41 -5.36
C LYS A 190 -3.43 -51.21 -5.55
N GLN A 191 -4.08 -50.71 -4.53
CA GLN A 191 -5.08 -49.65 -4.67
C GLN A 191 -5.13 -48.76 -3.43
N ALA A 192 -4.75 -47.47 -3.62
CA ALA A 192 -4.91 -46.43 -2.62
C ALA A 192 -5.63 -45.23 -3.25
N ASP A 193 -6.68 -44.76 -2.62
CA ASP A 193 -7.38 -43.55 -3.03
C ASP A 193 -6.76 -42.33 -2.36
N VAL A 194 -6.32 -41.38 -3.18
CA VAL A 194 -5.65 -40.15 -2.72
C VAL A 194 -6.68 -39.06 -2.50
N VAL A 195 -6.80 -38.62 -1.24
CA VAL A 195 -7.63 -37.46 -0.90
C VAL A 195 -6.84 -36.16 -1.19
N ARG A 196 -7.41 -35.32 -2.05
CA ARG A 196 -6.79 -34.06 -2.44
C ARG A 196 -7.43 -32.88 -1.71
N GLY A 197 -6.62 -32.08 -1.05
CA GLY A 197 -7.00 -30.79 -0.50
C GLY A 197 -6.69 -29.65 -1.45
N LYS A 198 -7.38 -28.53 -1.30
CA LYS A 198 -7.15 -27.33 -2.10
C LYS A 198 -6.17 -26.41 -1.37
N GLY A 199 -5.04 -26.13 -1.98
CA GLY A 199 -4.09 -25.12 -1.54
C GLY A 199 -4.04 -23.98 -2.55
N GLN A 200 -3.94 -22.74 -2.09
CA GLN A 200 -3.68 -21.58 -2.93
C GLN A 200 -2.22 -21.15 -2.70
N TYR A 201 -1.48 -21.00 -3.80
CA TYR A 201 -0.12 -20.47 -3.73
C TYR A 201 0.10 -19.45 -4.86
N ARG A 202 1.08 -18.61 -4.68
CA ARG A 202 1.45 -17.51 -5.57
C ARG A 202 2.74 -17.80 -6.33
#